data_ac1121e346dfe50736df3f6b9547aa54
#
_entry.id   ac1121e346dfe50736df3f6b9547aa54
#
_cell.length_a   1.000
_cell.length_b   1.000
_cell.length_c   1.000
_cell.angle_alpha   90.00
_cell.angle_beta   90.00
_cell.angle_gamma   90.00
#
_symmetry.space_group_name_H-M   'P 1'
#
loop_
_entity.id
_entity.type
_entity.pdbx_description
1 polymer ?
#
loop_
_entity_poly.entity_id
_entity_poly.type
_entity_poly.pdbx_seq_one_letter_code
_entity_poly.pdbx_strand_id
1 'polypeptide(L)'
;MVNRVFALHTSTHAPREAASAALTRAAIDALGVAFPLMEVRWIDANDLHIVQNLSCYANGKTHCADPKSGEYRCWAHYSSQSDPTKYGGRDEMDVVYDNLAWCDTFIFSTSNRWGSHSALGQKIIERMNTLENRATTYGEPYPLRGKKLGVVVTGQHWKTGAVSQHLLEVFRWFGFATQPDDANALGWQRTRDPFIEQVGNNRPIVEKWEQSPQGVSAIDAWVRAVATSRTVYV
;
A
#
# COMPACT_ATOMS: atom_id res chain seq x y z
N MET A 1 -22.65 8.80 5.71
CA MET A 1 -22.08 7.99 4.60
C MET A 1 -21.23 6.89 5.22
N VAL A 2 -21.34 5.67 4.71
CA VAL A 2 -20.42 4.57 5.06
C VAL A 2 -19.05 4.90 4.48
N ASN A 3 -17.98 4.80 5.27
CA ASN A 3 -16.61 4.93 4.77
C ASN A 3 -16.06 3.54 4.42
N ARG A 4 -15.76 3.29 3.17
CA ARG A 4 -15.27 2.01 2.67
C ARG A 4 -13.75 2.01 2.69
N VAL A 5 -13.17 1.15 3.52
CA VAL A 5 -11.74 1.03 3.73
C VAL A 5 -11.22 -0.24 3.07
N PHE A 6 -10.25 -0.10 2.17
CA PHE A 6 -9.50 -1.21 1.62
C PHE A 6 -8.10 -1.23 2.23
N ALA A 7 -7.76 -2.30 2.93
CA ALA A 7 -6.44 -2.52 3.49
C ALA A 7 -5.72 -3.63 2.70
N LEU A 8 -4.60 -3.28 2.08
CA LEU A 8 -3.74 -4.19 1.34
C LEU A 8 -2.44 -4.43 2.10
N HIS A 9 -2.26 -5.64 2.59
CA HIS A 9 -1.04 -6.06 3.28
C HIS A 9 -0.07 -6.73 2.30
N THR A 10 1.16 -6.23 2.23
CA THR A 10 2.16 -6.69 1.25
C THR A 10 3.45 -7.21 1.90
N SER A 11 3.46 -7.44 3.21
CA SER A 11 4.60 -8.09 3.87
C SER A 11 4.67 -9.57 3.53
N THR A 12 5.87 -10.11 3.45
CA THR A 12 6.12 -11.52 3.12
C THR A 12 5.90 -12.49 4.29
N HIS A 13 5.58 -12.00 5.49
CA HIS A 13 5.18 -12.82 6.62
C HIS A 13 3.68 -13.05 6.65
N ALA A 14 3.26 -14.21 7.15
CA ALA A 14 1.85 -14.49 7.39
C ALA A 14 1.19 -13.36 8.22
N PRO A 15 -0.03 -12.91 7.90
CA PRO A 15 -0.63 -11.72 8.51
C PRO A 15 -0.73 -11.76 10.01
N ARG A 16 -1.01 -12.94 10.59
CA ARG A 16 -1.11 -13.12 12.05
C ARG A 16 0.23 -12.99 12.79
N GLU A 17 1.35 -13.12 12.09
CA GLU A 17 2.71 -13.07 12.64
C GLU A 17 3.45 -11.78 12.28
N ALA A 18 2.96 -11.07 11.27
CA ALA A 18 3.60 -9.86 10.77
C ALA A 18 3.30 -8.67 11.67
N ALA A 19 4.35 -7.98 12.14
CA ALA A 19 4.21 -6.74 12.89
C ALA A 19 3.47 -5.66 12.08
N SER A 20 3.65 -5.62 10.76
CA SER A 20 2.92 -4.71 9.86
C SER A 20 1.42 -4.99 9.86
N ALA A 21 1.01 -6.27 9.87
CA ALA A 21 -0.40 -6.62 9.94
C ALA A 21 -1.01 -6.24 11.29
N ALA A 22 -0.30 -6.50 12.40
CA ALA A 22 -0.76 -6.13 13.74
C ALA A 22 -0.94 -4.62 13.89
N LEU A 23 0.06 -3.83 13.47
CA LEU A 23 0.00 -2.38 13.51
C LEU A 23 -1.12 -1.84 12.60
N THR A 24 -1.31 -2.43 11.43
CA THR A 24 -2.36 -2.00 10.50
C THR A 24 -3.75 -2.28 11.07
N ARG A 25 -3.96 -3.44 11.70
CA ARG A 25 -5.24 -3.73 12.36
C ARG A 25 -5.55 -2.73 13.46
N ALA A 26 -4.58 -2.45 14.33
CA ALA A 26 -4.78 -1.46 15.39
C ALA A 26 -5.05 -0.05 14.83
N ALA A 27 -4.38 0.33 13.74
CA ALA A 27 -4.66 1.60 13.06
C ALA A 27 -6.07 1.62 12.45
N ILE A 28 -6.55 0.50 11.89
CA ILE A 28 -7.92 0.35 11.38
C ILE A 28 -8.93 0.40 12.52
N ASP A 29 -8.68 -0.29 13.63
CA ASP A 29 -9.56 -0.27 14.81
C ASP A 29 -9.70 1.14 15.37
N ALA A 30 -8.58 1.86 15.48
CA ALA A 30 -8.58 3.26 15.88
C ALA A 30 -9.32 4.17 14.86
N LEU A 31 -9.17 3.89 13.56
CA LEU A 31 -9.91 4.60 12.50
C LEU A 31 -11.43 4.37 12.61
N GLY A 32 -11.85 3.19 13.05
CA GLY A 32 -13.25 2.84 13.31
C GLY A 32 -13.92 3.74 14.36
N VAL A 33 -13.14 4.27 15.31
CA VAL A 33 -13.64 5.27 16.27
C VAL A 33 -14.01 6.58 15.57
N ALA A 34 -13.21 6.99 14.56
CA ALA A 34 -13.51 8.20 13.77
C ALA A 34 -14.62 7.96 12.71
N PHE A 35 -14.82 6.73 12.29
CA PHE A 35 -15.81 6.32 11.29
C PHE A 35 -16.65 5.13 11.78
N PRO A 36 -17.63 5.32 12.67
CA PRO A 36 -18.41 4.23 13.28
C PRO A 36 -19.17 3.33 12.29
N LEU A 37 -19.43 3.83 11.08
CA LEU A 37 -20.09 3.05 10.01
C LEU A 37 -19.10 2.60 8.93
N MET A 38 -17.87 2.29 9.34
CA MET A 38 -16.81 1.87 8.43
C MET A 38 -17.03 0.42 7.97
N GLU A 39 -16.88 0.19 6.65
CA GLU A 39 -16.80 -1.13 6.06
C GLU A 39 -15.35 -1.41 5.63
N VAL A 40 -14.78 -2.53 6.07
CA VAL A 40 -13.37 -2.87 5.83
C VAL A 40 -13.27 -4.12 4.97
N ARG A 41 -12.45 -4.03 3.91
CA ARG A 41 -11.94 -5.20 3.19
C ARG A 41 -10.44 -5.31 3.42
N TRP A 42 -10.02 -6.45 3.93
CA TRP A 42 -8.61 -6.79 4.13
C TRP A 42 -8.18 -7.83 3.11
N ILE A 43 -7.07 -7.56 2.41
CA ILE A 43 -6.43 -8.52 1.51
C ILE A 43 -4.97 -8.65 1.91
N ASP A 44 -4.51 -9.90 2.05
CA ASP A 44 -3.10 -10.22 2.07
C ASP A 44 -2.66 -10.50 0.63
N ALA A 45 -1.76 -9.69 0.13
CA ALA A 45 -1.26 -9.85 -1.24
C ALA A 45 -0.45 -11.14 -1.45
N ASN A 46 -0.01 -11.81 -0.37
CA ASN A 46 0.62 -13.13 -0.48
C ASN A 46 -0.37 -14.23 -0.91
N ASP A 47 -1.67 -14.02 -0.70
CA ASP A 47 -2.71 -14.96 -1.11
C ASP A 47 -3.08 -14.80 -2.60
N LEU A 48 -2.52 -13.80 -3.28
CA LEU A 48 -2.78 -13.50 -4.68
C LEU A 48 -1.60 -13.86 -5.57
N HIS A 49 -1.90 -14.43 -6.72
CA HIS A 49 -0.91 -14.58 -7.79
C HIS A 49 -0.83 -13.29 -8.62
N ILE A 50 0.15 -12.44 -8.31
CA ILE A 50 0.38 -11.19 -9.04
C ILE A 50 1.51 -11.37 -10.04
N VAL A 51 1.20 -11.31 -11.31
CA VAL A 51 2.20 -11.33 -12.40
C VAL A 51 2.97 -10.01 -12.39
N GLN A 52 4.28 -10.07 -12.60
CA GLN A 52 5.14 -8.88 -12.66
C GLN A 52 4.74 -7.94 -13.80
N ASN A 53 5.18 -6.68 -13.71
CA ASN A 53 5.07 -5.72 -14.81
C ASN A 53 5.82 -6.26 -16.04
N LEU A 54 5.19 -6.18 -17.22
CA LEU A 54 5.77 -6.67 -18.48
C LEU A 54 6.56 -5.61 -19.25
N SER A 55 6.77 -4.42 -18.67
CA SER A 55 7.45 -3.30 -19.38
C SER A 55 6.87 -3.06 -20.78
N CYS A 56 5.56 -2.88 -20.86
CA CYS A 56 4.80 -2.94 -22.12
C CYS A 56 5.33 -1.98 -23.20
N TYR A 57 5.76 -0.77 -22.83
CA TYR A 57 6.35 0.17 -23.78
C TYR A 57 7.66 -0.37 -24.39
N ALA A 58 8.53 -0.99 -23.58
CA ALA A 58 9.76 -1.60 -24.05
C ALA A 58 9.49 -2.85 -24.96
N ASN A 59 8.33 -3.47 -24.78
CA ASN A 59 7.89 -4.64 -25.56
C ASN A 59 6.99 -4.27 -26.76
N GLY A 60 7.10 -3.04 -27.26
CA GLY A 60 6.43 -2.59 -28.47
C GLY A 60 4.94 -2.26 -28.31
N LYS A 61 4.43 -2.15 -27.09
CA LYS A 61 3.09 -1.62 -26.85
C LYS A 61 3.14 -0.09 -26.81
N THR A 62 2.10 0.56 -27.30
CA THR A 62 2.01 2.02 -27.31
C THR A 62 1.51 2.60 -25.98
N HIS A 63 1.01 1.75 -25.10
CA HIS A 63 0.41 2.12 -23.80
C HIS A 63 0.44 0.95 -22.83
N CYS A 64 0.31 1.24 -21.54
CA CYS A 64 0.29 0.25 -20.47
C CYS A 64 -1.04 -0.53 -20.41
N ALA A 65 -2.17 0.15 -20.55
CA ALA A 65 -3.51 -0.44 -20.48
C ALA A 65 -3.98 -0.99 -21.83
N ASP A 66 -4.80 -2.07 -21.81
CA ASP A 66 -5.49 -2.52 -23.02
C ASP A 66 -6.75 -1.66 -23.25
N PRO A 67 -6.85 -0.93 -24.38
CA PRO A 67 -7.98 -0.07 -24.67
C PRO A 67 -9.28 -0.86 -24.97
N LYS A 68 -9.18 -2.14 -25.28
CA LYS A 68 -10.32 -2.97 -25.68
C LYS A 68 -11.09 -3.55 -24.49
N SER A 69 -10.50 -3.56 -23.29
CA SER A 69 -11.07 -4.26 -22.15
C SER A 69 -12.26 -3.54 -21.50
N GLY A 70 -12.35 -2.23 -21.61
CA GLY A 70 -13.29 -1.45 -20.81
C GLY A 70 -13.02 -1.45 -19.29
N GLU A 71 -12.03 -2.20 -18.83
CA GLU A 71 -11.67 -2.41 -17.43
C GLU A 71 -10.23 -1.94 -17.15
N TYR A 72 -9.89 -1.77 -15.87
CA TYR A 72 -8.55 -1.33 -15.44
C TYR A 72 -7.50 -2.45 -15.53
N ARG A 73 -7.54 -3.27 -16.59
CA ARG A 73 -6.65 -4.44 -16.72
C ARG A 73 -5.49 -4.13 -17.64
N CYS A 74 -4.29 -4.51 -17.20
CA CYS A 74 -3.07 -4.31 -17.97
C CYS A 74 -2.72 -5.55 -18.80
N TRP A 75 -1.74 -5.42 -19.70
CA TRP A 75 -1.29 -6.51 -20.57
C TRP A 75 -0.82 -7.75 -19.79
N ALA A 76 -0.24 -7.60 -18.59
CA ALA A 76 0.14 -8.74 -17.77
C ALA A 76 -1.05 -9.61 -17.39
N HIS A 77 -2.21 -9.00 -17.09
CA HIS A 77 -3.44 -9.74 -16.83
C HIS A 77 -3.86 -10.55 -18.07
N TYR A 78 -4.00 -9.91 -19.24
CA TYR A 78 -4.40 -10.60 -20.46
C TYR A 78 -3.46 -11.71 -20.87
N SER A 79 -2.15 -11.43 -20.82
CA SER A 79 -1.14 -12.41 -21.21
C SER A 79 -1.18 -13.64 -20.32
N SER A 80 -1.38 -13.47 -19.02
CA SER A 80 -1.48 -14.59 -18.08
C SER A 80 -2.80 -15.35 -18.17
N GLN A 81 -3.89 -14.69 -18.52
CA GLN A 81 -5.17 -15.37 -18.80
C GLN A 81 -5.06 -16.23 -20.06
N SER A 82 -4.33 -15.76 -21.08
CA SER A 82 -4.16 -16.47 -22.34
C SER A 82 -3.16 -17.63 -22.25
N ASP A 83 -2.09 -17.47 -21.46
CA ASP A 83 -1.06 -18.49 -21.26
C ASP A 83 -0.63 -18.51 -19.77
N PRO A 84 -1.42 -19.12 -18.89
CA PRO A 84 -1.08 -19.20 -17.46
C PRO A 84 0.24 -19.93 -17.20
N THR A 85 0.60 -20.88 -18.04
CA THR A 85 1.81 -21.71 -17.84
C THR A 85 3.07 -20.85 -17.93
N LYS A 86 3.11 -19.92 -18.87
CA LYS A 86 4.23 -18.98 -19.05
C LYS A 86 4.44 -18.05 -17.87
N TYR A 87 3.37 -17.71 -17.14
CA TYR A 87 3.39 -16.73 -16.05
C TYR A 87 3.27 -17.35 -14.66
N GLY A 88 3.32 -18.69 -14.57
CA GLY A 88 3.22 -19.42 -13.30
C GLY A 88 1.81 -19.45 -12.68
N GLY A 89 0.82 -18.94 -13.40
CA GLY A 89 -0.58 -18.86 -12.98
C GLY A 89 -1.33 -17.72 -13.66
N ARG A 90 -2.63 -17.64 -13.40
CA ARG A 90 -3.47 -16.51 -13.81
C ARG A 90 -3.27 -15.35 -12.87
N ASP A 91 -3.12 -14.17 -13.43
CA ASP A 91 -2.96 -12.94 -12.66
C ASP A 91 -4.25 -12.55 -11.94
N GLU A 92 -4.13 -12.25 -10.65
CA GLU A 92 -5.24 -11.85 -9.78
C GLU A 92 -5.15 -10.36 -9.35
N MET A 93 -4.42 -9.54 -10.13
CA MET A 93 -4.31 -8.10 -9.86
C MET A 93 -5.66 -7.37 -9.97
N ASP A 94 -6.63 -7.94 -10.68
CA ASP A 94 -8.00 -7.44 -10.77
C ASP A 94 -8.68 -7.37 -9.39
N VAL A 95 -8.39 -8.29 -8.49
CA VAL A 95 -8.85 -8.23 -7.09
C VAL A 95 -8.40 -6.93 -6.42
N VAL A 96 -7.16 -6.48 -6.68
CA VAL A 96 -6.64 -5.21 -6.15
C VAL A 96 -7.32 -4.02 -6.82
N TYR A 97 -7.47 -4.05 -8.15
CA TYR A 97 -8.13 -2.96 -8.88
C TYR A 97 -9.58 -2.75 -8.45
N ASP A 98 -10.35 -3.83 -8.31
CA ASP A 98 -11.75 -3.78 -7.90
C ASP A 98 -11.91 -3.20 -6.48
N ASN A 99 -11.01 -3.54 -5.56
CA ASN A 99 -11.03 -2.99 -4.22
C ASN A 99 -10.55 -1.53 -4.17
N LEU A 100 -9.58 -1.14 -5.00
CA LEU A 100 -9.19 0.26 -5.19
C LEU A 100 -10.33 1.10 -5.77
N ALA A 101 -11.10 0.55 -6.71
CA ALA A 101 -12.29 1.22 -7.25
C ALA A 101 -13.38 1.36 -6.20
N TRP A 102 -13.62 0.33 -5.41
CA TRP A 102 -14.67 0.26 -4.39
C TRP A 102 -14.42 1.18 -3.18
N CYS A 103 -13.18 1.33 -2.72
CA CYS A 103 -12.89 2.01 -1.45
C CYS A 103 -12.98 3.54 -1.56
N ASP A 104 -13.20 4.19 -0.41
CA ASP A 104 -13.06 5.63 -0.19
C ASP A 104 -11.73 5.96 0.48
N THR A 105 -11.19 4.99 1.24
CA THR A 105 -9.91 5.05 1.94
C THR A 105 -9.09 3.82 1.60
N PHE A 106 -7.87 4.02 1.13
CA PHE A 106 -6.90 2.95 0.88
C PHE A 106 -5.83 2.94 1.96
N ILE A 107 -5.55 1.78 2.54
CA ILE A 107 -4.46 1.56 3.48
C ILE A 107 -3.47 0.59 2.86
N PHE A 108 -2.26 1.08 2.59
CA PHE A 108 -1.16 0.26 2.09
C PHE A 108 -0.24 -0.11 3.24
N SER A 109 -0.12 -1.40 3.51
CA SER A 109 0.69 -1.95 4.60
C SER A 109 1.83 -2.80 4.09
N THR A 110 3.04 -2.54 4.56
CA THR A 110 4.25 -3.26 4.13
C THR A 110 5.30 -3.36 5.23
N SER A 111 6.33 -4.16 4.98
CA SER A 111 7.54 -4.20 5.80
C SER A 111 8.70 -3.50 5.10
N ASN A 112 9.55 -2.83 5.90
CA ASN A 112 10.83 -2.32 5.43
C ASN A 112 11.79 -3.48 5.12
N ARG A 113 12.31 -3.52 3.92
CA ARG A 113 13.31 -4.47 3.43
C ARG A 113 14.49 -3.73 2.83
N TRP A 114 15.61 -3.70 3.56
CA TRP A 114 16.84 -3.03 3.13
C TRP A 114 16.66 -1.55 2.74
N GLY A 115 15.81 -0.83 3.47
CA GLY A 115 15.54 0.58 3.22
C GLY A 115 14.56 0.85 2.08
N SER A 116 13.80 -0.17 1.65
CA SER A 116 12.69 -0.09 0.70
C SER A 116 11.48 -0.86 1.24
N HIS A 117 10.34 -0.78 0.58
CA HIS A 117 9.18 -1.62 0.86
C HIS A 117 9.37 -3.05 0.29
N SER A 118 8.44 -3.96 0.56
CA SER A 118 8.52 -5.34 0.08
C SER A 118 8.51 -5.43 -1.45
N ALA A 119 9.18 -6.43 -2.02
CA ALA A 119 9.16 -6.69 -3.47
C ALA A 119 7.74 -6.93 -4.00
N LEU A 120 6.87 -7.55 -3.19
CA LEU A 120 5.45 -7.74 -3.53
C LEU A 120 4.72 -6.40 -3.60
N GLY A 121 4.99 -5.48 -2.65
CA GLY A 121 4.46 -4.11 -2.70
C GLY A 121 4.91 -3.37 -3.95
N GLN A 122 6.19 -3.46 -4.31
CA GLN A 122 6.73 -2.87 -5.54
C GLN A 122 6.03 -3.43 -6.79
N LYS A 123 5.88 -4.74 -6.86
CA LYS A 123 5.18 -5.39 -7.97
C LYS A 123 3.76 -4.85 -8.16
N ILE A 124 3.02 -4.66 -7.07
CA ILE A 124 1.66 -4.10 -7.10
C ILE A 124 1.67 -2.64 -7.54
N ILE A 125 2.56 -1.82 -7.00
CA ILE A 125 2.70 -0.41 -7.38
C ILE A 125 2.97 -0.28 -8.88
N GLU A 126 3.90 -1.05 -9.43
CA GLU A 126 4.19 -1.07 -10.86
C GLU A 126 2.96 -1.48 -11.70
N ARG A 127 2.15 -2.40 -11.19
CA ARG A 127 0.93 -2.83 -11.85
C ARG A 127 -0.19 -1.79 -11.75
N MET A 128 -0.19 -0.90 -10.74
CA MET A 128 -1.12 0.20 -10.63
C MET A 128 -0.93 1.26 -11.73
N ASN A 129 0.20 1.27 -12.43
CA ASN A 129 0.45 2.17 -13.55
C ASN A 129 -0.65 2.13 -14.63
N THR A 130 -1.38 1.01 -14.76
CA THR A 130 -2.51 0.94 -15.70
C THR A 130 -3.65 1.90 -15.35
N LEU A 131 -3.84 2.20 -14.06
CA LEU A 131 -4.89 3.11 -13.59
C LEU A 131 -4.55 4.57 -13.97
N GLU A 132 -3.30 4.96 -13.80
CA GLU A 132 -2.79 6.26 -14.19
C GLU A 132 -2.80 6.41 -15.73
N ASN A 133 -2.32 5.40 -16.43
CA ASN A 133 -2.20 5.43 -17.89
C ASN A 133 -3.56 5.55 -18.59
N ARG A 134 -4.64 4.99 -18.05
CA ARG A 134 -5.98 5.17 -18.61
C ARG A 134 -6.43 6.62 -18.51
N ALA A 135 -6.15 7.30 -17.42
CA ALA A 135 -6.48 8.70 -17.27
C ALA A 135 -5.61 9.59 -18.19
N THR A 136 -4.30 9.40 -18.20
CA THR A 136 -3.36 10.24 -18.94
C THR A 136 -3.36 9.97 -20.45
N THR A 137 -3.54 8.72 -20.86
CA THR A 137 -3.50 8.32 -22.28
C THR A 137 -4.87 8.37 -22.94
N TYR A 138 -5.95 7.99 -22.24
CA TYR A 138 -7.29 7.92 -22.80
C TYR A 138 -8.23 9.02 -22.32
N GLY A 139 -7.78 9.90 -21.41
CA GLY A 139 -8.60 10.97 -20.86
C GLY A 139 -9.76 10.47 -19.98
N GLU A 140 -9.68 9.25 -19.47
CA GLU A 140 -10.72 8.69 -18.62
C GLU A 140 -10.69 9.33 -17.22
N PRO A 141 -11.82 9.31 -16.49
CA PRO A 141 -11.82 9.75 -15.10
C PRO A 141 -10.81 8.97 -14.27
N TYR A 142 -9.99 9.69 -13.49
CA TYR A 142 -8.96 9.04 -12.68
C TYR A 142 -9.57 8.38 -11.42
N PRO A 143 -9.57 7.05 -11.33
CA PRO A 143 -10.37 6.34 -10.33
C PRO A 143 -9.85 6.52 -8.90
N LEU A 144 -8.59 6.94 -8.71
CA LEU A 144 -7.94 7.07 -7.41
C LEU A 144 -7.98 8.50 -6.87
N ARG A 145 -8.32 9.47 -7.74
CA ARG A 145 -8.30 10.89 -7.37
C ARG A 145 -9.24 11.18 -6.19
N GLY A 146 -8.67 11.75 -5.14
CA GLY A 146 -9.41 12.18 -3.96
C GLY A 146 -9.75 11.08 -2.96
N LYS A 147 -9.42 9.81 -3.26
CA LYS A 147 -9.51 8.75 -2.25
C LYS A 147 -8.46 8.98 -1.18
N LYS A 148 -8.83 8.77 0.08
CA LYS A 148 -7.91 8.95 1.22
C LYS A 148 -6.86 7.84 1.24
N LEU A 149 -5.67 8.18 1.71
CA LEU A 149 -4.56 7.24 1.84
C LEU A 149 -4.08 7.14 3.29
N GLY A 150 -3.78 5.92 3.72
CA GLY A 150 -2.96 5.63 4.88
C GLY A 150 -1.83 4.68 4.50
N VAL A 151 -0.60 5.00 4.90
CA VAL A 151 0.56 4.12 4.68
C VAL A 151 1.05 3.61 6.03
N VAL A 152 1.24 2.30 6.16
CA VAL A 152 1.76 1.64 7.35
C VAL A 152 3.00 0.84 7.00
N VAL A 153 4.14 1.20 7.58
CA VAL A 153 5.41 0.51 7.36
C VAL A 153 6.01 0.09 8.69
N THR A 154 6.35 -1.18 8.83
CA THR A 154 7.11 -1.67 9.97
C THR A 154 8.50 -2.13 9.56
N GLY A 155 9.48 -1.90 10.41
CA GLY A 155 10.85 -2.34 10.18
C GLY A 155 11.53 -2.76 11.47
N GLN A 156 12.58 -3.58 11.33
CA GLN A 156 13.34 -4.04 12.47
C GLN A 156 14.44 -3.06 12.86
N HIS A 157 15.11 -2.41 11.91
CA HIS A 157 16.31 -1.65 12.19
C HIS A 157 16.25 -0.18 11.77
N TRP A 158 16.06 0.15 10.52
CA TRP A 158 16.34 1.49 9.99
C TRP A 158 15.43 1.92 8.85
N LYS A 159 15.41 3.23 8.55
CA LYS A 159 14.72 3.85 7.40
C LYS A 159 13.20 3.61 7.29
N THR A 160 12.53 3.11 8.30
CA THR A 160 11.09 2.84 8.23
C THR A 160 10.29 4.11 7.92
N GLY A 161 10.64 5.23 8.57
CA GLY A 161 10.05 6.53 8.28
C GLY A 161 10.29 7.00 6.85
N ALA A 162 11.54 6.88 6.35
CA ALA A 162 11.86 7.27 4.97
C ALA A 162 11.10 6.42 3.93
N VAL A 163 10.93 5.12 4.19
CA VAL A 163 10.14 4.23 3.32
C VAL A 163 8.66 4.63 3.32
N SER A 164 8.08 4.97 4.47
CA SER A 164 6.68 5.39 4.54
C SER A 164 6.44 6.73 3.86
N GLN A 165 7.36 7.69 3.98
CA GLN A 165 7.31 8.97 3.27
C GLN A 165 7.43 8.78 1.75
N HIS A 166 8.40 7.98 1.30
CA HIS A 166 8.53 7.66 -0.12
C HIS A 166 7.25 7.03 -0.70
N LEU A 167 6.62 6.12 0.02
CA LEU A 167 5.36 5.54 -0.42
C LEU A 167 4.23 6.58 -0.50
N LEU A 168 4.18 7.56 0.42
CA LEU A 168 3.24 8.68 0.30
C LEU A 168 3.46 9.48 -0.99
N GLU A 169 4.71 9.78 -1.34
CA GLU A 169 5.03 10.48 -2.58
C GLU A 169 4.56 9.71 -3.80
N VAL A 170 4.85 8.40 -3.85
CA VAL A 170 4.40 7.51 -4.93
C VAL A 170 2.87 7.51 -5.05
N PHE A 171 2.15 7.37 -3.95
CA PHE A 171 0.69 7.31 -3.99
C PHE A 171 0.04 8.69 -4.24
N ARG A 172 0.70 9.80 -3.90
CA ARG A 172 0.28 11.14 -4.34
C ARG A 172 0.31 11.26 -5.86
N TRP A 173 1.33 10.71 -6.51
CA TRP A 173 1.37 10.60 -7.98
C TRP A 173 0.16 9.85 -8.54
N PHE A 174 -0.33 8.83 -7.84
CA PHE A 174 -1.58 8.15 -8.17
C PHE A 174 -2.84 8.94 -7.78
N GLY A 175 -2.73 10.18 -7.34
CA GLY A 175 -3.87 11.06 -7.07
C GLY A 175 -4.59 10.85 -5.73
N PHE A 176 -4.02 10.05 -4.82
CA PHE A 176 -4.57 9.89 -3.49
C PHE A 176 -4.48 11.17 -2.66
N ALA A 177 -5.50 11.39 -1.83
CA ALA A 177 -5.54 12.49 -0.89
C ALA A 177 -4.74 12.18 0.37
N THR A 178 -3.84 13.10 0.75
CA THR A 178 -3.02 13.03 1.97
C THR A 178 -2.96 14.38 2.65
N GLN A 179 -2.36 14.44 3.85
CA GLN A 179 -2.00 15.71 4.49
C GLN A 179 -0.66 16.21 3.95
N PRO A 180 -0.44 17.54 3.91
CA PRO A 180 0.82 18.12 3.44
C PRO A 180 2.04 17.79 4.31
N ASP A 181 1.81 17.53 5.60
CA ASP A 181 2.84 17.24 6.61
C ASP A 181 3.23 15.77 6.71
N ASP A 182 2.82 14.95 5.74
CA ASP A 182 3.09 13.51 5.68
C ASP A 182 2.53 12.68 6.85
N ALA A 183 1.61 13.24 7.64
CA ALA A 183 1.03 12.56 8.80
C ALA A 183 0.22 11.29 8.45
N ASN A 184 -0.06 11.04 7.16
CA ASN A 184 -0.64 9.78 6.66
C ASN A 184 0.37 8.62 6.63
N ALA A 185 1.65 8.88 6.92
CA ALA A 185 2.69 7.86 7.00
C ALA A 185 2.88 7.40 8.45
N LEU A 186 2.56 6.15 8.73
CA LEU A 186 2.83 5.50 10.01
C LEU A 186 4.01 4.56 9.84
N GLY A 187 5.21 5.04 10.20
CA GLY A 187 6.43 4.27 10.21
C GLY A 187 6.77 3.79 11.63
N TRP A 188 6.85 2.49 11.86
CA TRP A 188 7.25 1.94 13.15
C TRP A 188 8.53 1.12 13.04
N GLN A 189 9.54 1.49 13.82
CA GLN A 189 10.83 0.82 13.87
C GLN A 189 11.05 0.17 15.23
N ARG A 190 11.37 -1.11 15.25
CA ARG A 190 11.53 -1.90 16.49
C ARG A 190 12.83 -1.64 17.23
N THR A 191 13.84 -1.08 16.56
CA THR A 191 15.13 -0.74 17.16
C THR A 191 15.53 0.69 16.82
N ARG A 192 16.19 1.38 17.78
CA ARG A 192 16.57 2.78 17.60
C ARG A 192 17.83 2.96 16.75
N ASP A 193 18.81 2.09 16.91
CA ASP A 193 20.06 2.16 16.16
C ASP A 193 20.54 0.75 15.75
N PRO A 194 20.57 0.46 14.44
CA PRO A 194 20.91 -0.86 13.95
C PRO A 194 22.38 -1.24 14.10
N PHE A 195 23.27 -0.27 14.25
CA PHE A 195 24.72 -0.53 14.29
C PHE A 195 25.28 -0.56 15.71
N ILE A 196 24.79 0.30 16.60
CA ILE A 196 25.30 0.41 17.97
C ILE A 196 24.71 -0.68 18.85
N GLU A 197 23.45 -1.02 18.71
CA GLU A 197 22.78 -2.02 19.53
C GLU A 197 23.11 -3.48 19.14
N GLN A 198 23.51 -3.73 17.89
CA GLN A 198 23.92 -5.07 17.45
C GLN A 198 25.30 -5.50 17.93
N VAL A 199 26.19 -4.56 18.18
CA VAL A 199 27.56 -4.88 18.64
C VAL A 199 27.60 -5.33 20.09
N GLY A 200 26.62 -4.97 20.91
CA GLY A 200 26.57 -5.29 22.33
C GLY A 200 25.67 -6.45 22.74
N ASN A 201 24.51 -6.58 22.12
CA ASN A 201 23.52 -7.57 22.50
C ASN A 201 22.72 -8.00 21.26
N ASN A 202 22.90 -9.16 20.72
CA ASN A 202 22.14 -9.76 19.61
C ASN A 202 20.60 -9.83 19.81
N ARG A 203 20.03 -9.02 20.69
CA ARG A 203 18.60 -8.94 20.96
C ARG A 203 18.11 -7.55 20.61
N PRO A 204 17.26 -7.40 19.58
CA PRO A 204 16.56 -6.16 19.34
C PRO A 204 15.75 -5.79 20.59
N ILE A 205 15.87 -4.57 21.06
CA ILE A 205 14.96 -4.03 22.08
C ILE A 205 13.59 -3.96 21.43
N VAL A 206 12.75 -4.93 21.76
CA VAL A 206 11.38 -5.02 21.25
C VAL A 206 10.49 -4.17 22.15
N GLU A 207 10.47 -2.88 21.93
CA GLU A 207 9.37 -2.07 22.43
C GLU A 207 8.14 -2.38 21.58
N LYS A 208 7.14 -3.01 22.17
CA LYS A 208 5.86 -3.20 21.48
C LYS A 208 5.21 -1.84 21.35
N TRP A 209 4.86 -1.44 20.12
CA TRP A 209 4.23 -0.14 19.83
C TRP A 209 2.95 0.08 20.65
N GLU A 210 2.16 -0.97 20.94
CA GLU A 210 0.95 -0.91 21.75
C GLU A 210 1.23 -0.57 23.24
N GLN A 211 2.44 -0.75 23.69
CA GLN A 211 2.88 -0.46 25.07
C GLN A 211 3.65 0.86 25.16
N SER A 212 3.92 1.49 24.03
CA SER A 212 4.65 2.74 23.93
C SER A 212 3.68 3.92 23.84
N PRO A 213 3.75 4.92 24.74
CA PRO A 213 2.96 6.14 24.58
C PRO A 213 3.18 6.83 23.23
N GLN A 214 4.39 6.75 22.68
CA GLN A 214 4.73 7.28 21.37
C GLN A 214 4.02 6.51 20.26
N GLY A 215 3.88 5.19 20.36
CA GLY A 215 3.16 4.36 19.40
C GLY A 215 1.67 4.67 19.37
N VAL A 216 1.03 4.79 20.52
CA VAL A 216 -0.38 5.18 20.62
C VAL A 216 -0.59 6.58 20.03
N SER A 217 0.24 7.55 20.42
CA SER A 217 0.17 8.92 19.90
C SER A 217 0.40 8.99 18.39
N ALA A 218 1.28 8.15 17.83
CA ALA A 218 1.53 8.07 16.38
C ALA A 218 0.30 7.52 15.63
N ILE A 219 -0.36 6.50 16.16
CA ILE A 219 -1.61 5.97 15.59
C ILE A 219 -2.71 7.04 15.61
N ASP A 220 -2.90 7.74 16.71
CA ASP A 220 -3.90 8.80 16.83
C ASP A 220 -3.64 9.95 15.85
N ALA A 221 -2.38 10.35 15.67
CA ALA A 221 -2.00 11.35 14.67
C ALA A 221 -2.30 10.88 13.25
N TRP A 222 -1.95 9.63 12.93
CA TRP A 222 -2.22 9.02 11.64
C TRP A 222 -3.73 8.92 11.36
N VAL A 223 -4.53 8.49 12.34
CA VAL A 223 -6.00 8.44 12.22
C VAL A 223 -6.58 9.80 11.89
N ARG A 224 -6.17 10.85 12.61
CA ARG A 224 -6.61 12.22 12.33
C ARG A 224 -6.21 12.64 10.91
N ALA A 225 -4.99 12.34 10.48
CA ALA A 225 -4.50 12.68 9.16
C ALA A 225 -5.32 11.98 8.05
N VAL A 226 -5.54 10.68 8.16
CA VAL A 226 -6.35 9.92 7.19
C VAL A 226 -7.78 10.43 7.16
N ALA A 227 -8.40 10.65 8.33
CA ALA A 227 -9.78 11.12 8.42
C ALA A 227 -9.99 12.47 7.75
N THR A 228 -9.03 13.38 7.86
CA THR A 228 -9.12 14.77 7.39
C THR A 228 -8.39 15.03 6.06
N SER A 229 -7.83 14.01 5.42
CA SER A 229 -7.12 14.13 4.13
C SER A 229 -7.98 14.78 3.05
N ARG A 230 -7.37 15.68 2.31
CA ARG A 230 -7.96 16.36 1.16
C ARG A 230 -7.07 16.18 -0.06
N THR A 231 -7.66 16.25 -1.25
CA THR A 231 -6.89 16.22 -2.48
C THR A 231 -6.01 17.47 -2.54
N VAL A 232 -4.71 17.26 -2.53
CA VAL A 232 -3.74 18.30 -2.87
C VAL A 232 -3.57 18.19 -4.39
N TYR A 233 -4.01 19.22 -5.11
CA TYR A 233 -3.75 19.28 -6.55
C TYR A 233 -2.24 19.46 -6.75
N VAL A 234 -1.61 18.50 -7.39
CA VAL A 234 -0.25 18.60 -7.93
C VAL A 234 -0.36 19.06 -9.37
#